data_c0139215122acd8ab6c00d38d96746f8
#
_entry.id   c0139215122acd8ab6c00d38d96746f8
#
_cell.length_a   1.000
_cell.length_b   1.000
_cell.length_c   1.000
_cell.angle_alpha   90.00
_cell.angle_beta   90.00
_cell.angle_gamma   90.00
#
_symmetry.space_group_name_H-M   'P 1'
#
loop_
_entity.id
_entity.type
_entity.pdbx_description
1 polymer ?
#
loop_
_entity_poly.entity_id
_entity_poly.type
_entity_poly.pdbx_seq_one_letter_code
_entity_poly.pdbx_strand_id
1 'polypeptide(L)'
;MSALIIALVVFFVVIIPDVSFAWGPSVHLGVSLNVIGELPDYLKMLLFANLSEYLYGSLAPDFIIGKNLSSKNRHSHNWEVGFDLLNKSRDEREKAFAYGYLTHLAADAVAHGIIVKGFDDKFKGVRHAYIELIADSLSDVSYKELAKKTLSRYNADLDGRFKNRVDSVLFSFTVSKLIFKSVATVSASRKSFKRVLFNPKLMDFFAVDVSTITDYVKLSEKFAVDVLLKGENSPVLNLEAVSE
;
A
#
# COMPACT_ATOMS: atom_id res chain seq x y z
N MET A 1 26.60 -5.90 -11.26
CA MET A 1 25.33 -5.14 -11.29
C MET A 1 24.25 -5.69 -10.36
N SER A 2 24.18 -6.99 -10.06
CA SER A 2 23.17 -7.63 -9.21
C SER A 2 23.35 -7.37 -7.70
N ALA A 3 24.56 -7.45 -7.17
CA ALA A 3 24.86 -7.25 -5.76
C ALA A 3 24.68 -5.78 -5.32
N LEU A 4 25.04 -4.84 -6.19
CA LEU A 4 24.91 -3.40 -5.93
C LEU A 4 23.43 -2.98 -5.84
N ILE A 5 22.55 -3.56 -6.67
CA ILE A 5 21.13 -3.24 -6.65
C ILE A 5 20.46 -3.86 -5.41
N ILE A 6 20.84 -5.08 -5.02
CA ILE A 6 20.38 -5.71 -3.77
C ILE A 6 20.88 -4.89 -2.57
N ALA A 7 22.14 -4.48 -2.57
CA ALA A 7 22.70 -3.64 -1.53
C ALA A 7 22.00 -2.26 -1.47
N LEU A 8 21.65 -1.65 -2.61
CA LEU A 8 20.89 -0.41 -2.67
C LEU A 8 19.45 -0.60 -2.16
N VAL A 9 18.77 -1.67 -2.51
CA VAL A 9 17.41 -1.95 -2.00
C VAL A 9 17.44 -2.20 -0.49
N VAL A 10 18.38 -3.03 -0.02
CA VAL A 10 18.60 -3.26 1.43
C VAL A 10 19.01 -1.95 2.13
N PHE A 11 19.87 -1.15 1.51
CA PHE A 11 20.28 0.14 2.02
C PHE A 11 19.09 1.12 2.12
N PHE A 12 18.24 1.21 1.09
CA PHE A 12 17.04 2.06 1.14
C PHE A 12 16.03 1.56 2.17
N VAL A 13 15.81 0.26 2.28
CA VAL A 13 14.87 -0.34 3.26
C VAL A 13 15.39 -0.21 4.70
N VAL A 14 16.71 -0.27 4.92
CA VAL A 14 17.32 -0.27 6.28
C VAL A 14 17.69 1.15 6.73
N ILE A 15 18.06 2.05 5.83
CA ILE A 15 18.61 3.39 6.19
C ILE A 15 17.54 4.49 6.10
N ILE A 16 16.47 4.26 5.35
CA ILE A 16 15.31 5.17 5.36
C ILE A 16 14.14 4.42 6.03
N PRO A 17 14.07 4.44 7.37
CA PRO A 17 12.95 3.79 8.09
C PRO A 17 11.57 4.32 7.68
N ASP A 18 11.53 5.52 7.09
CA ASP A 18 10.33 6.16 6.56
C ASP A 18 9.85 5.62 5.19
N VAL A 19 10.56 4.66 4.58
CA VAL A 19 10.14 3.94 3.37
C VAL A 19 9.44 2.62 3.75
N SER A 20 8.99 2.48 4.97
CA SER A 20 8.13 1.36 5.34
C SER A 20 6.78 1.51 4.62
N PHE A 21 6.60 0.72 3.57
CA PHE A 21 5.30 0.46 2.98
C PHE A 21 4.58 -0.57 3.86
N ALA A 22 3.29 -0.44 4.13
CA ALA A 22 2.60 -1.43 4.94
C ALA A 22 2.37 -2.75 4.18
N TRP A 23 1.91 -2.64 2.94
CA TRP A 23 1.84 -3.76 2.00
C TRP A 23 2.48 -3.37 0.67
N GLY A 24 3.11 -4.34 -0.02
CA GLY A 24 3.65 -4.09 -1.36
C GLY A 24 2.55 -3.83 -2.40
N PRO A 25 2.91 -3.19 -3.56
CA PRO A 25 1.93 -2.81 -4.58
C PRO A 25 1.11 -3.97 -5.12
N SER A 26 1.68 -5.17 -5.20
CA SER A 26 0.97 -6.36 -5.70
C SER A 26 -0.09 -6.84 -4.71
N VAL A 27 0.18 -6.72 -3.40
CA VAL A 27 -0.79 -7.04 -2.33
C VAL A 27 -1.95 -6.04 -2.37
N HIS A 28 -1.67 -4.73 -2.43
CA HIS A 28 -2.71 -3.71 -2.52
C HIS A 28 -3.63 -3.92 -3.72
N LEU A 29 -3.09 -4.26 -4.88
CA LEU A 29 -3.91 -4.53 -6.07
C LEU A 29 -4.70 -5.84 -5.95
N GLY A 30 -4.12 -6.87 -5.35
CA GLY A 30 -4.83 -8.12 -5.05
C GLY A 30 -6.02 -7.89 -4.13
N VAL A 31 -5.79 -7.23 -2.99
CA VAL A 31 -6.84 -6.82 -2.04
C VAL A 31 -7.92 -6.00 -2.77
N SER A 32 -7.51 -4.98 -3.55
CA SER A 32 -8.46 -4.11 -4.26
C SER A 32 -9.36 -4.88 -5.22
N LEU A 33 -8.83 -5.85 -5.97
CA LEU A 33 -9.63 -6.65 -6.89
C LEU A 33 -10.58 -7.62 -6.16
N ASN A 34 -10.10 -8.26 -5.09
CA ASN A 34 -10.89 -9.20 -4.30
C ASN A 34 -12.05 -8.47 -3.59
N VAL A 35 -11.79 -7.29 -3.04
CA VAL A 35 -12.80 -6.44 -2.38
C VAL A 35 -13.98 -6.14 -3.30
N ILE A 36 -13.77 -5.87 -4.58
CA ILE A 36 -14.87 -5.59 -5.52
C ILE A 36 -15.90 -6.74 -5.51
N GLY A 37 -15.43 -7.99 -5.42
CA GLY A 37 -16.31 -9.17 -5.39
C GLY A 37 -17.31 -9.20 -4.23
N GLU A 38 -16.95 -8.60 -3.10
CA GLU A 38 -17.74 -8.59 -1.85
C GLU A 38 -18.66 -7.37 -1.70
N LEU A 39 -18.59 -6.38 -2.62
CA LEU A 39 -19.36 -5.16 -2.54
C LEU A 39 -20.77 -5.31 -3.14
N PRO A 40 -21.74 -4.44 -2.79
CA PRO A 40 -23.03 -4.36 -3.45
C PRO A 40 -22.90 -3.97 -4.94
N ASP A 41 -23.88 -4.35 -5.75
CA ASP A 41 -23.82 -4.19 -7.20
C ASP A 41 -23.58 -2.74 -7.67
N TYR A 42 -24.14 -1.74 -6.98
CA TYR A 42 -23.94 -0.35 -7.35
C TYR A 42 -22.47 0.10 -7.22
N LEU A 43 -21.76 -0.37 -6.17
CA LEU A 43 -20.33 -0.11 -6.01
C LEU A 43 -19.50 -0.96 -6.99
N LYS A 44 -19.86 -2.23 -7.19
CA LYS A 44 -19.21 -3.08 -8.19
C LYS A 44 -19.24 -2.43 -9.57
N MET A 45 -20.42 -1.96 -10.00
CA MET A 45 -20.57 -1.32 -11.31
C MET A 45 -19.72 -0.05 -11.41
N LEU A 46 -19.74 0.81 -10.40
CA LEU A 46 -18.92 2.03 -10.37
C LEU A 46 -17.42 1.70 -10.47
N LEU A 47 -16.94 0.76 -9.66
CA LEU A 47 -15.52 0.42 -9.59
C LEU A 47 -15.06 -0.34 -10.83
N PHE A 48 -15.87 -1.23 -11.41
CA PHE A 48 -15.52 -1.89 -12.66
C PHE A 48 -15.52 -0.92 -13.85
N ALA A 49 -16.46 0.00 -13.92
CA ALA A 49 -16.49 1.02 -14.97
C ALA A 49 -15.27 1.96 -14.91
N ASN A 50 -14.70 2.15 -13.72
CA ASN A 50 -13.56 3.03 -13.47
C ASN A 50 -12.39 2.27 -12.80
N LEU A 51 -12.17 1.02 -13.23
CA LEU A 51 -11.23 0.11 -12.57
C LEU A 51 -9.79 0.66 -12.54
N SER A 52 -9.40 1.37 -13.59
CA SER A 52 -8.06 1.93 -13.66
C SER A 52 -7.80 3.01 -12.62
N GLU A 53 -8.79 3.84 -12.35
CA GLU A 53 -8.75 4.91 -11.37
C GLU A 53 -8.80 4.35 -9.94
N TYR A 54 -9.62 3.34 -9.73
CA TYR A 54 -9.69 2.61 -8.47
C TYR A 54 -8.35 1.97 -8.10
N LEU A 55 -7.75 1.20 -9.02
CA LEU A 55 -6.44 0.58 -8.81
C LEU A 55 -5.32 1.61 -8.68
N TYR A 56 -5.43 2.73 -9.37
CA TYR A 56 -4.47 3.83 -9.22
C TYR A 56 -4.58 4.49 -7.85
N GLY A 57 -5.79 4.69 -7.35
CA GLY A 57 -6.08 5.19 -6.01
C GLY A 57 -5.51 4.29 -4.92
N SER A 58 -5.59 2.95 -5.12
CA SER A 58 -5.06 1.99 -4.15
C SER A 58 -3.52 1.94 -4.05
N LEU A 59 -2.80 2.64 -4.92
CA LEU A 59 -1.35 2.81 -4.83
C LEU A 59 -0.93 4.24 -4.47
N ALA A 60 -1.85 5.18 -4.54
CA ALA A 60 -1.55 6.61 -4.42
C ALA A 60 -0.98 7.02 -3.05
N PRO A 61 -1.43 6.49 -1.89
CA PRO A 61 -0.85 6.87 -0.60
C PRO A 61 0.65 6.66 -0.52
N ASP A 62 1.18 5.63 -1.18
CA ASP A 62 2.60 5.30 -1.19
C ASP A 62 3.44 6.11 -2.17
N PHE A 63 2.84 6.97 -2.99
CA PHE A 63 3.61 7.85 -3.87
C PHE A 63 4.39 8.92 -3.10
N ILE A 64 4.10 9.13 -1.82
CA ILE A 64 4.77 10.12 -0.98
C ILE A 64 5.86 9.44 -0.16
N ILE A 65 7.11 9.81 -0.41
CA ILE A 65 8.27 9.38 0.37
C ILE A 65 8.55 10.41 1.46
N GLY A 66 8.88 9.94 2.67
CA GLY A 66 9.07 10.80 3.83
C GLY A 66 7.75 11.28 4.44
N LYS A 67 6.71 10.48 4.31
CA LYS A 67 5.37 10.76 4.81
C LYS A 67 5.35 11.09 6.31
N ASN A 68 6.21 10.49 7.12
CA ASN A 68 6.30 10.73 8.57
C ASN A 68 6.78 12.15 8.93
N LEU A 69 7.31 12.91 7.98
CA LEU A 69 7.67 14.32 8.14
C LEU A 69 6.54 15.29 7.79
N SER A 70 5.42 14.77 7.29
CA SER A 70 4.24 15.55 6.92
C SER A 70 3.44 15.97 8.14
N SER A 71 2.70 17.07 8.03
CA SER A 71 1.73 17.44 9.05
C SER A 71 0.64 16.38 9.17
N LYS A 72 0.15 16.13 10.40
CA LYS A 72 -0.83 15.06 10.66
C LYS A 72 -2.04 15.10 9.71
N ASN A 73 -2.59 16.29 9.45
CA ASN A 73 -3.78 16.46 8.62
C ASN A 73 -3.52 16.35 7.10
N ARG A 74 -2.25 16.34 6.68
CA ARG A 74 -1.83 16.24 5.26
C ARG A 74 -0.96 15.03 4.99
N HIS A 75 -0.94 14.09 5.93
CA HIS A 75 -0.24 12.83 5.79
C HIS A 75 -0.96 11.92 4.79
N SER A 76 -0.22 11.32 3.86
CA SER A 76 -0.81 10.49 2.81
C SER A 76 -1.53 9.23 3.31
N HIS A 77 -1.35 8.83 4.56
CA HIS A 77 -2.06 7.70 5.18
C HIS A 77 -3.08 8.16 6.23
N ASN A 78 -3.63 9.36 6.09
CA ASN A 78 -4.68 9.87 6.96
C ASN A 78 -6.07 9.58 6.37
N TRP A 79 -6.98 9.05 7.18
CA TRP A 79 -8.38 8.79 6.82
C TRP A 79 -9.10 10.04 6.33
N GLU A 80 -8.85 11.20 6.96
CA GLU A 80 -9.47 12.48 6.56
C GLU A 80 -9.13 12.85 5.12
N VAL A 81 -7.89 12.57 4.67
CA VAL A 81 -7.49 12.79 3.26
C VAL A 81 -8.31 11.90 2.32
N GLY A 82 -8.49 10.62 2.67
CA GLY A 82 -9.27 9.68 1.88
C GLY A 82 -10.73 10.08 1.75
N PHE A 83 -11.37 10.43 2.87
CA PHE A 83 -12.77 10.88 2.86
C PHE A 83 -12.95 12.26 2.22
N ASP A 84 -12.00 13.18 2.38
CA ASP A 84 -12.02 14.46 1.68
C ASP A 84 -11.92 14.29 0.15
N LEU A 85 -11.10 13.35 -0.32
CA LEU A 85 -11.04 12.99 -1.74
C LEU A 85 -12.38 12.43 -2.23
N LEU A 86 -13.04 11.56 -1.44
CA LEU A 86 -14.33 10.98 -1.78
C LEU A 86 -15.44 12.04 -1.80
N ASN A 87 -15.54 12.83 -0.72
CA ASN A 87 -16.61 13.82 -0.55
C ASN A 87 -16.53 14.97 -1.56
N LYS A 88 -15.32 15.28 -2.08
CA LYS A 88 -15.07 16.32 -3.08
C LYS A 88 -14.88 15.79 -4.50
N SER A 89 -15.23 14.53 -4.73
CA SER A 89 -15.21 13.93 -6.07
C SER A 89 -16.21 14.60 -6.99
N ARG A 90 -15.79 14.96 -8.20
CA ARG A 90 -16.60 15.65 -9.21
C ARG A 90 -17.32 14.69 -10.15
N ASP A 91 -16.80 13.48 -10.28
CA ASP A 91 -17.31 12.44 -11.17
C ASP A 91 -17.03 11.04 -10.63
N GLU A 92 -17.49 10.01 -11.33
CA GLU A 92 -17.32 8.60 -10.94
C GLU A 92 -15.85 8.13 -10.97
N ARG A 93 -15.02 8.72 -11.82
CA ARG A 93 -13.59 8.41 -11.91
C ARG A 93 -12.86 8.85 -10.64
N GLU A 94 -13.13 10.08 -10.19
CA GLU A 94 -12.58 10.59 -8.92
C GLU A 94 -13.11 9.81 -7.71
N LYS A 95 -14.39 9.42 -7.73
CA LYS A 95 -14.95 8.55 -6.68
C LYS A 95 -14.25 7.20 -6.64
N ALA A 96 -14.05 6.57 -7.80
CA ALA A 96 -13.35 5.29 -7.86
C ALA A 96 -11.91 5.42 -7.35
N PHE A 97 -11.19 6.48 -7.70
CA PHE A 97 -9.87 6.78 -7.15
C PHE A 97 -9.90 6.90 -5.62
N ALA A 98 -10.85 7.66 -5.07
CA ALA A 98 -11.00 7.83 -3.62
C ALA A 98 -11.35 6.52 -2.90
N TYR A 99 -12.20 5.67 -3.49
CA TYR A 99 -12.47 4.33 -2.97
C TYR A 99 -11.21 3.45 -2.98
N GLY A 100 -10.40 3.52 -4.03
CA GLY A 100 -9.10 2.85 -4.06
C GLY A 100 -8.17 3.33 -2.95
N TYR A 101 -8.11 4.63 -2.73
CA TYR A 101 -7.35 5.24 -1.65
C TYR A 101 -7.80 4.73 -0.26
N LEU A 102 -9.10 4.70 0.01
CA LEU A 102 -9.66 4.16 1.25
C LEU A 102 -9.41 2.66 1.41
N THR A 103 -9.45 1.89 0.32
CA THR A 103 -9.08 0.47 0.30
C THR A 103 -7.64 0.27 0.74
N HIS A 104 -6.71 1.11 0.24
CA HIS A 104 -5.31 1.07 0.66
C HIS A 104 -5.18 1.33 2.17
N LEU A 105 -5.77 2.41 2.68
CA LEU A 105 -5.69 2.74 4.10
C LEU A 105 -6.25 1.63 5.00
N ALA A 106 -7.33 0.98 4.57
CA ALA A 106 -7.92 -0.13 5.30
C ALA A 106 -7.00 -1.36 5.34
N ALA A 107 -6.29 -1.64 4.24
CA ALA A 107 -5.29 -2.70 4.21
C ALA A 107 -4.10 -2.38 5.12
N ASP A 108 -3.64 -1.13 5.12
CA ASP A 108 -2.53 -0.67 5.95
C ASP A 108 -2.87 -0.63 7.44
N ALA A 109 -4.14 -0.41 7.79
CA ALA A 109 -4.61 -0.53 9.17
C ALA A 109 -4.38 -1.94 9.76
N VAL A 110 -4.40 -2.99 8.94
CA VAL A 110 -4.02 -4.34 9.39
C VAL A 110 -2.50 -4.43 9.59
N ALA A 111 -1.71 -3.97 8.63
CA ALA A 111 -0.26 -4.08 8.69
C ALA A 111 0.31 -3.26 9.86
N HIS A 112 -0.08 -2.00 10.00
CA HIS A 112 0.42 -1.13 11.06
C HIS A 112 -0.34 -1.28 12.38
N GLY A 113 -1.66 -1.36 12.33
CA GLY A 113 -2.51 -1.40 13.52
C GLY A 113 -2.52 -2.75 14.24
N ILE A 114 -2.25 -3.85 13.55
CA ILE A 114 -2.29 -5.20 14.11
C ILE A 114 -0.92 -5.85 14.10
N ILE A 115 -0.28 -5.98 12.92
CA ILE A 115 0.99 -6.72 12.81
C ILE A 115 2.10 -5.99 13.56
N VAL A 116 2.29 -4.70 13.27
CA VAL A 116 3.40 -3.92 13.85
C VAL A 116 3.24 -3.72 15.34
N LYS A 117 2.01 -3.51 15.84
CA LYS A 117 1.74 -3.38 17.28
C LYS A 117 2.01 -4.68 18.06
N GLY A 118 2.00 -5.83 17.39
CA GLY A 118 2.37 -7.11 17.98
C GLY A 118 3.88 -7.28 18.22
N PHE A 119 4.72 -6.36 17.73
CA PHE A 119 6.17 -6.43 17.87
C PHE A 119 6.68 -5.38 18.88
N ASP A 120 7.34 -5.85 19.91
CA ASP A 120 7.97 -5.00 20.94
C ASP A 120 9.47 -5.27 21.00
N ASP A 121 10.17 -5.06 19.88
CA ASP A 121 11.61 -5.22 19.80
C ASP A 121 12.28 -4.15 18.93
N LYS A 122 13.61 -4.02 19.12
CA LYS A 122 14.44 -3.07 18.35
C LYS A 122 14.55 -3.37 16.85
N PHE A 123 14.06 -4.52 16.38
CA PHE A 123 14.01 -4.90 14.97
C PHE A 123 12.62 -4.75 14.36
N LYS A 124 11.67 -4.13 15.09
CA LYS A 124 10.28 -3.93 14.66
C LYS A 124 10.16 -3.46 13.20
N GLY A 125 10.83 -2.37 12.85
CA GLY A 125 10.78 -1.82 11.48
C GLY A 125 11.37 -2.77 10.41
N VAL A 126 12.48 -3.44 10.72
CA VAL A 126 13.11 -4.39 9.79
C VAL A 126 12.24 -5.64 9.61
N ARG A 127 11.65 -6.14 10.70
CA ARG A 127 10.73 -7.27 10.66
C ARG A 127 9.49 -6.93 9.83
N HIS A 128 8.92 -5.74 10.04
CA HIS A 128 7.78 -5.25 9.29
C HIS A 128 8.09 -5.22 7.78
N ALA A 129 9.17 -4.55 7.37
CA ALA A 129 9.60 -4.51 5.98
C ALA A 129 9.85 -5.92 5.39
N TYR A 130 10.36 -6.84 6.19
CA TYR A 130 10.56 -8.23 5.76
C TYR A 130 9.22 -8.95 5.49
N ILE A 131 8.22 -8.78 6.38
CA ILE A 131 6.87 -9.33 6.19
C ILE A 131 6.22 -8.78 4.92
N GLU A 132 6.33 -7.50 4.67
CA GLU A 132 5.82 -6.85 3.44
C GLU A 132 6.43 -7.45 2.17
N LEU A 133 7.76 -7.61 2.17
CA LEU A 133 8.48 -8.20 1.04
C LEU A 133 8.07 -9.66 0.79
N ILE A 134 7.83 -10.44 1.85
CA ILE A 134 7.31 -11.80 1.73
C ILE A 134 5.90 -11.78 1.15
N ALA A 135 5.00 -10.97 1.70
CA ALA A 135 3.61 -10.86 1.24
C ALA A 135 3.55 -10.48 -0.26
N ASP A 136 4.32 -9.46 -0.67
CA ASP A 136 4.37 -9.04 -2.08
C ASP A 136 4.99 -10.14 -2.98
N SER A 137 5.97 -10.90 -2.46
CA SER A 137 6.56 -12.03 -3.16
C SER A 137 5.59 -13.21 -3.33
N LEU A 138 4.67 -13.42 -2.40
CA LEU A 138 3.63 -14.45 -2.45
C LEU A 138 2.49 -14.08 -3.42
N SER A 139 2.30 -12.81 -3.72
CA SER A 139 1.27 -12.33 -4.63
C SER A 139 1.40 -12.97 -6.01
N ASP A 140 0.27 -13.19 -6.67
CA ASP A 140 0.23 -13.74 -8.02
C ASP A 140 1.00 -12.86 -9.03
N VAL A 141 1.54 -13.50 -10.06
CA VAL A 141 2.30 -12.82 -11.12
C VAL A 141 1.44 -11.81 -11.86
N SER A 142 0.15 -12.09 -12.03
CA SER A 142 -0.81 -11.18 -12.66
C SER A 142 -0.93 -9.85 -11.91
N TYR A 143 -0.93 -9.87 -10.57
CA TYR A 143 -0.97 -8.64 -9.75
C TYR A 143 0.33 -7.84 -9.87
N LYS A 144 1.47 -8.50 -10.03
CA LYS A 144 2.76 -7.83 -10.25
C LYS A 144 2.81 -7.12 -11.60
N GLU A 145 2.32 -7.76 -12.65
CA GLU A 145 2.22 -7.12 -13.96
C GLU A 145 1.19 -5.99 -13.96
N LEU A 146 0.08 -6.16 -13.25
CA LEU A 146 -0.93 -5.12 -13.07
C LEU A 146 -0.35 -3.92 -12.31
N ALA A 147 0.45 -4.14 -11.26
CA ALA A 147 1.13 -3.08 -10.52
C ALA A 147 2.06 -2.26 -11.43
N LYS A 148 2.90 -2.93 -12.24
CA LYS A 148 3.74 -2.24 -13.23
C LYS A 148 2.93 -1.41 -14.21
N LYS A 149 1.83 -1.96 -14.74
CA LYS A 149 0.94 -1.27 -15.67
C LYS A 149 0.28 -0.06 -15.01
N THR A 150 -0.24 -0.21 -13.80
CA THR A 150 -0.90 0.86 -13.04
C THR A 150 0.08 1.98 -12.71
N LEU A 151 1.28 1.64 -12.22
CA LEU A 151 2.34 2.63 -11.91
C LEU A 151 2.92 3.31 -13.16
N SER A 152 2.77 2.70 -14.33
CA SER A 152 3.23 3.31 -15.58
C SER A 152 2.26 4.33 -16.15
N ARG A 153 1.04 4.41 -15.64
CA ARG A 153 0.05 5.39 -16.09
C ARG A 153 0.41 6.77 -15.56
N TYR A 154 0.30 7.74 -16.44
CA TYR A 154 0.30 9.15 -16.09
C TYR A 154 -1.14 9.63 -16.00
N ASN A 155 -1.51 10.18 -14.86
CA ASN A 155 -2.84 10.74 -14.65
C ASN A 155 -2.71 12.11 -13.98
N ALA A 156 -2.48 13.15 -14.80
CA ALA A 156 -2.21 14.51 -14.32
C ALA A 156 -3.33 15.08 -13.46
N ASP A 157 -4.58 14.76 -13.77
CA ASP A 157 -5.73 15.28 -13.04
C ASP A 157 -5.83 14.65 -11.64
N LEU A 158 -5.79 13.32 -11.54
CA LEU A 158 -5.79 12.64 -10.24
C LEU A 158 -4.54 12.94 -9.42
N ASP A 159 -3.36 13.01 -10.06
CA ASP A 159 -2.12 13.41 -9.40
C ASP A 159 -2.22 14.84 -8.84
N GLY A 160 -2.82 15.76 -9.59
CA GLY A 160 -3.08 17.14 -9.15
C GLY A 160 -4.04 17.20 -7.96
N ARG A 161 -5.11 16.43 -8.01
CA ARG A 161 -6.10 16.33 -6.91
C ARG A 161 -5.46 15.79 -5.64
N PHE A 162 -4.74 14.69 -5.74
CA PHE A 162 -4.04 14.08 -4.62
C PHE A 162 -2.95 15.00 -4.05
N LYS A 163 -2.07 15.53 -4.89
CA LYS A 163 -0.98 16.43 -4.49
C LYS A 163 -1.47 17.65 -3.69
N ASN A 164 -2.64 18.18 -4.01
CA ASN A 164 -3.20 19.33 -3.30
C ASN A 164 -3.69 18.98 -1.88
N ARG A 165 -3.79 17.69 -1.53
CA ARG A 165 -4.29 17.20 -0.23
C ARG A 165 -3.18 16.71 0.71
N VAL A 166 -2.02 16.38 0.18
CA VAL A 166 -0.92 15.79 0.91
C VAL A 166 0.34 16.64 0.84
N ASP A 167 1.19 16.55 1.85
CA ASP A 167 2.49 17.20 1.85
C ASP A 167 3.54 16.28 1.22
N SER A 168 4.40 16.85 0.38
CA SER A 168 5.58 16.20 -0.19
C SER A 168 6.83 16.86 0.39
N VAL A 169 7.36 16.29 1.49
CA VAL A 169 8.36 16.97 2.33
C VAL A 169 9.79 16.75 1.83
N LEU A 170 10.19 15.49 1.58
CA LEU A 170 11.58 15.16 1.20
C LEU A 170 11.87 15.38 -0.28
N PHE A 171 10.92 15.01 -1.13
CA PHE A 171 11.06 15.10 -2.59
C PHE A 171 9.80 15.69 -3.19
N SER A 172 9.93 16.27 -4.39
CA SER A 172 8.73 16.64 -5.15
C SER A 172 7.88 15.39 -5.43
N PHE A 173 6.58 15.56 -5.54
CA PHE A 173 5.63 14.46 -5.83
C PHE A 173 6.07 13.59 -7.02
N THR A 174 6.54 14.22 -8.10
CA THR A 174 7.01 13.51 -9.29
C THR A 174 8.22 12.63 -9.02
N VAL A 175 9.18 13.12 -8.23
CA VAL A 175 10.38 12.37 -7.84
C VAL A 175 10.03 11.23 -6.91
N SER A 176 9.20 11.47 -5.89
CA SER A 176 8.71 10.44 -4.96
C SER A 176 8.01 9.31 -5.70
N LYS A 177 7.08 9.64 -6.61
CA LYS A 177 6.38 8.66 -7.44
C LYS A 177 7.33 7.86 -8.35
N LEU A 178 8.37 8.50 -8.91
CA LEU A 178 9.36 7.83 -9.73
C LEU A 178 10.19 6.83 -8.91
N ILE A 179 10.62 7.22 -7.70
CA ILE A 179 11.37 6.35 -6.79
C ILE A 179 10.50 5.15 -6.41
N PHE A 180 9.25 5.37 -5.97
CA PHE A 180 8.31 4.31 -5.63
C PHE A 180 8.13 3.31 -6.77
N LYS A 181 7.86 3.81 -7.99
CA LYS A 181 7.76 2.99 -9.19
C LYS A 181 9.02 2.15 -9.43
N SER A 182 10.20 2.72 -9.25
CA SER A 182 11.48 2.05 -9.47
C SER A 182 11.68 0.91 -8.46
N VAL A 183 11.44 1.17 -7.18
CA VAL A 183 11.53 0.17 -6.09
C VAL A 183 10.53 -0.96 -6.31
N ALA A 184 9.26 -0.64 -6.57
CA ALA A 184 8.21 -1.61 -6.83
C ALA A 184 8.50 -2.52 -8.04
N THR A 185 9.12 -1.96 -9.10
CA THR A 185 9.49 -2.74 -10.30
C THR A 185 10.65 -3.70 -10.03
N VAL A 186 11.62 -3.29 -9.20
CA VAL A 186 12.80 -4.12 -8.88
C VAL A 186 12.45 -5.26 -7.94
N SER A 187 11.66 -5.02 -6.90
CA SER A 187 11.25 -6.04 -5.93
C SER A 187 10.42 -7.17 -6.56
N ALA A 188 9.60 -6.87 -7.55
CA ALA A 188 8.73 -7.84 -8.20
C ALA A 188 9.46 -8.88 -9.11
N SER A 189 10.72 -8.66 -9.54
CA SER A 189 11.22 -9.33 -10.74
C SER A 189 12.31 -10.41 -10.58
N ARG A 190 12.80 -10.80 -9.38
CA ARG A 190 13.97 -11.69 -9.29
C ARG A 190 13.78 -12.99 -8.51
N LYS A 191 13.93 -14.15 -9.21
CA LYS A 191 14.00 -15.49 -8.59
C LYS A 191 15.07 -15.59 -7.49
N SER A 192 16.21 -14.93 -7.66
CA SER A 192 17.29 -14.90 -6.67
C SER A 192 16.89 -14.17 -5.38
N PHE A 193 16.07 -13.12 -5.49
CA PHE A 193 15.55 -12.37 -4.35
C PHE A 193 14.58 -13.23 -3.53
N LYS A 194 13.68 -13.96 -4.18
CA LYS A 194 12.79 -14.92 -3.50
C LYS A 194 13.56 -15.96 -2.69
N ARG A 195 14.66 -16.50 -3.22
CA ARG A 195 15.48 -17.48 -2.50
C ARG A 195 16.07 -16.92 -1.20
N VAL A 196 16.43 -15.64 -1.17
CA VAL A 196 16.91 -14.97 0.04
C VAL A 196 15.74 -14.72 1.02
N LEU A 197 14.61 -14.21 0.52
CA LEU A 197 13.44 -13.92 1.35
C LEU A 197 12.88 -15.17 2.05
N PHE A 198 12.82 -16.30 1.36
CA PHE A 198 12.30 -17.57 1.91
C PHE A 198 13.42 -18.44 2.52
N ASN A 199 14.49 -17.81 3.00
CA ASN A 199 15.52 -18.54 3.76
C ASN A 199 14.95 -18.93 5.14
N PRO A 200 14.92 -20.24 5.49
CA PRO A 200 14.34 -20.70 6.76
C PRO A 200 14.93 -20.01 8.00
N LYS A 201 16.23 -19.76 8.01
CA LYS A 201 16.90 -19.08 9.13
C LYS A 201 16.46 -17.64 9.32
N LEU A 202 16.15 -16.92 8.21
CA LEU A 202 15.61 -15.57 8.29
C LEU A 202 14.14 -15.57 8.72
N MET A 203 13.35 -16.51 8.22
CA MET A 203 11.96 -16.67 8.63
C MET A 203 11.84 -17.00 10.12
N ASP A 204 12.67 -17.92 10.62
CA ASP A 204 12.75 -18.26 12.05
C ASP A 204 13.22 -17.05 12.88
N PHE A 205 14.27 -16.36 12.44
CA PHE A 205 14.82 -15.18 13.13
C PHE A 205 13.78 -14.07 13.31
N PHE A 206 12.98 -13.82 12.27
CA PHE A 206 11.92 -12.82 12.30
C PHE A 206 10.56 -13.37 12.78
N ALA A 207 10.49 -14.65 13.16
CA ALA A 207 9.26 -15.33 13.56
C ALA A 207 8.11 -15.11 12.56
N VAL A 208 8.40 -15.32 11.26
CA VAL A 208 7.47 -15.11 10.16
C VAL A 208 6.91 -16.43 9.68
N ASP A 209 5.58 -16.54 9.67
CA ASP A 209 4.84 -17.66 9.11
C ASP A 209 3.99 -17.21 7.91
N VAL A 210 4.09 -17.96 6.80
CA VAL A 210 3.39 -17.65 5.54
C VAL A 210 1.87 -17.74 5.69
N SER A 211 1.37 -18.69 6.51
CA SER A 211 -0.08 -18.83 6.73
C SER A 211 -0.64 -17.60 7.44
N THR A 212 0.06 -17.11 8.44
CA THR A 212 -0.28 -15.89 9.18
C THR A 212 -0.31 -14.66 8.27
N ILE A 213 0.67 -14.51 7.37
CA ILE A 213 0.67 -13.43 6.37
C ILE A 213 -0.57 -13.51 5.49
N THR A 214 -0.92 -14.71 5.02
CA THR A 214 -2.10 -14.91 4.18
C THR A 214 -3.39 -14.52 4.91
N ASP A 215 -3.51 -14.84 6.20
CA ASP A 215 -4.65 -14.46 7.01
C ASP A 215 -4.75 -12.95 7.23
N TYR A 216 -3.62 -12.26 7.38
CA TYR A 216 -3.60 -10.79 7.45
C TYR A 216 -4.00 -10.14 6.13
N VAL A 217 -3.60 -10.69 4.98
CA VAL A 217 -4.08 -10.19 3.68
C VAL A 217 -5.60 -10.35 3.55
N LYS A 218 -6.16 -11.50 3.95
CA LYS A 218 -7.61 -11.70 3.99
C LYS A 218 -8.32 -10.77 4.98
N LEU A 219 -7.68 -10.46 6.11
CA LEU A 219 -8.22 -9.49 7.06
C LEU A 219 -8.24 -8.08 6.45
N SER A 220 -7.21 -7.73 5.66
CA SER A 220 -7.15 -6.47 4.91
C SER A 220 -8.33 -6.33 3.94
N GLU A 221 -8.72 -7.41 3.26
CA GLU A 221 -9.91 -7.44 2.40
C GLU A 221 -11.19 -7.14 3.19
N LYS A 222 -11.39 -7.79 4.34
CA LYS A 222 -12.55 -7.58 5.21
C LYS A 222 -12.61 -6.14 5.74
N PHE A 223 -11.48 -5.58 6.13
CA PHE A 223 -11.40 -4.19 6.61
C PHE A 223 -11.73 -3.21 5.49
N ALA A 224 -11.22 -3.44 4.29
CA ALA A 224 -11.53 -2.62 3.14
C ALA A 224 -13.04 -2.67 2.79
N VAL A 225 -13.65 -3.86 2.77
CA VAL A 225 -15.11 -3.98 2.59
C VAL A 225 -15.87 -3.20 3.65
N ASP A 226 -15.49 -3.32 4.92
CA ASP A 226 -16.15 -2.61 6.03
C ASP A 226 -16.06 -1.09 5.85
N VAL A 227 -14.88 -0.55 5.52
CA VAL A 227 -14.68 0.89 5.28
C VAL A 227 -15.49 1.38 4.08
N LEU A 228 -15.49 0.63 2.97
CA LEU A 228 -16.23 1.03 1.77
C LEU A 228 -17.75 1.02 1.96
N LEU A 229 -18.26 0.14 2.84
CA LEU A 229 -19.68 0.04 3.13
C LEU A 229 -20.15 1.01 4.21
N LYS A 230 -19.36 1.22 5.27
CA LYS A 230 -19.76 2.02 6.43
C LYS A 230 -19.22 3.46 6.40
N GLY A 231 -18.25 3.73 5.52
CA GLY A 231 -17.62 5.04 5.41
C GLY A 231 -17.02 5.49 6.75
N GLU A 232 -17.30 6.72 7.14
CA GLU A 232 -16.81 7.32 8.38
C GLU A 232 -17.34 6.65 9.67
N ASN A 233 -18.32 5.75 9.57
CA ASN A 233 -18.83 4.96 10.69
C ASN A 233 -18.12 3.61 10.85
N SER A 234 -17.11 3.32 10.07
CA SER A 234 -16.34 2.07 10.17
C SER A 234 -15.50 2.05 11.46
N PRO A 235 -15.56 0.97 12.27
CA PRO A 235 -14.68 0.83 13.43
C PRO A 235 -13.20 0.68 13.05
N VAL A 236 -12.91 0.35 11.80
CA VAL A 236 -11.53 0.25 11.27
C VAL A 236 -10.80 1.58 11.37
N LEU A 237 -11.51 2.70 11.32
CA LEU A 237 -10.94 4.04 11.42
C LEU A 237 -10.28 4.33 12.78
N ASN A 238 -10.60 3.54 13.82
CA ASN A 238 -9.92 3.61 15.12
C ASN A 238 -8.52 2.98 15.10
N LEU A 239 -8.16 2.28 14.02
CA LEU A 239 -6.83 1.74 13.79
C LEU A 239 -6.02 2.73 12.96
N GLU A 240 -4.75 2.88 13.32
CA GLU A 240 -3.86 3.73 12.56
C GLU A 240 -3.39 2.99 11.29
N ALA A 241 -3.49 3.67 10.15
CA ALA A 241 -2.93 3.21 8.88
C ALA A 241 -1.43 3.58 8.75
N VAL A 242 -0.79 4.01 9.84
CA VAL A 242 0.61 4.44 9.92
C VAL A 242 1.24 3.93 11.21
N SER A 243 2.51 3.51 11.15
CA SER A 243 3.32 3.29 12.37
C SER A 243 3.82 4.64 12.91
N GLU A 244 3.53 4.93 14.17
CA GLU A 244 4.24 5.98 14.91
C GLU A 244 5.74 5.66 15.05
#